data_cee0d943bc06442a2756ca35ae6d274c
#
_entry.id   cee0d943bc06442a2756ca35ae6d274c
#
_cell.length_a   1.000
_cell.length_b   1.000
_cell.length_c   1.000
_cell.angle_alpha   90.00
_cell.angle_beta   90.00
_cell.angle_gamma   90.00
#
_symmetry.space_group_name_H-M   'P 1'
#
loop_
_entity.id
_entity.type
_entity.pdbx_description
1 polymer ?
#
loop_
_entity_poly.entity_id
_entity_poly.type
_entity_poly.pdbx_seq_one_letter_code
_entity_poly.pdbx_strand_id
1 'polypeptide(L)'
;MNILLIDKEKQYIEKINQNRNLLKNLNLIQAIIFSFFNKGSIIYSKEEKIVLNFCEKILKVPYLYGKIESILDFENHYAKVKRYEIPVLMYHQFVKDKKDGGKIKLFVTEKTFELQLKILKFLNYETITFEELKDIELQNRFFKKYIILTVDDGYKDNYEILFPLLKKYSMKAVIFLVSGLNYNKWTMESDNEKKFYLMSTEEILEMQNSGLVEFGGHTLTHLDFNKAEKEIAEREIREDKEITEERLNKKLTVFAYPYGHRKEETKKLVKEAGYDFAVSTDTGAGIFTDDLYDIRRTAIDKTSLLDFFRKISPRYAQYKAKKYKNKRG
;
A
#
# COMPACT_ATOMS: atom_id res chain seq x y z
N MET A 1 -19.65 -4.06 2.54
CA MET A 1 -19.60 -5.23 1.65
C MET A 1 -20.96 -5.41 1.02
N ASN A 2 -21.03 -5.57 -0.29
CA ASN A 2 -22.26 -5.96 -0.96
C ASN A 2 -22.15 -7.45 -1.30
N ILE A 3 -22.96 -8.29 -0.68
CA ILE A 3 -23.12 -9.68 -1.06
C ILE A 3 -24.24 -9.73 -2.10
N LEU A 4 -23.91 -10.15 -3.30
CA LEU A 4 -24.86 -10.26 -4.40
C LEU A 4 -25.33 -11.70 -4.46
N LEU A 5 -26.60 -11.92 -4.15
CA LEU A 5 -27.22 -13.24 -4.22
C LEU A 5 -27.85 -13.45 -5.58
N ILE A 6 -27.44 -14.51 -6.24
CA ILE A 6 -28.11 -15.05 -7.42
C ILE A 6 -28.86 -16.29 -6.93
N ASP A 7 -29.85 -16.08 -6.10
CA ASP A 7 -30.70 -17.20 -5.66
C ASP A 7 -32.13 -16.73 -5.44
N LYS A 8 -33.07 -17.59 -5.80
CA LYS A 8 -34.52 -17.32 -5.71
C LYS A 8 -35.11 -17.59 -4.31
N GLU A 9 -34.32 -18.13 -3.39
CA GLU A 9 -34.76 -18.50 -2.05
C GLU A 9 -34.69 -17.32 -1.08
N LYS A 10 -35.76 -16.58 -0.91
CA LYS A 10 -35.92 -15.47 0.06
C LYS A 10 -35.53 -15.82 1.49
N GLN A 11 -35.70 -17.07 1.92
CA GLN A 11 -35.44 -17.52 3.29
C GLN A 11 -33.95 -17.42 3.67
N TYR A 12 -33.03 -17.57 2.72
CA TYR A 12 -31.59 -17.42 2.97
C TYR A 12 -31.18 -15.96 3.17
N ILE A 13 -31.86 -15.04 2.48
CA ILE A 13 -31.62 -13.61 2.55
C ILE A 13 -31.96 -13.08 3.95
N GLU A 14 -33.06 -13.54 4.53
CA GLU A 14 -33.52 -13.09 5.86
C GLU A 14 -32.58 -13.54 6.98
N LYS A 15 -32.05 -14.76 6.92
CA LYS A 15 -31.08 -15.28 7.91
C LYS A 15 -29.74 -14.53 7.92
N ILE A 16 -29.27 -14.07 6.79
CA ILE A 16 -28.01 -13.34 6.66
C ILE A 16 -28.23 -11.83 6.91
N ASN A 17 -29.45 -11.31 6.64
CA ASN A 17 -29.79 -9.89 6.81
C ASN A 17 -30.03 -9.45 8.27
N GLN A 18 -30.24 -10.37 9.19
CA GLN A 18 -30.49 -9.99 10.59
C GLN A 18 -29.38 -9.13 11.24
N ASN A 19 -28.21 -9.04 10.59
CA ASN A 19 -27.07 -8.29 11.13
C ASN A 19 -26.41 -7.26 10.20
N ARG A 20 -26.76 -7.13 8.92
CA ARG A 20 -26.13 -6.13 8.01
C ARG A 20 -27.03 -5.77 6.80
N ASN A 21 -27.31 -4.49 6.58
CA ASN A 21 -28.06 -3.90 5.43
C ASN A 21 -27.38 -4.08 4.05
N LEU A 22 -26.92 -5.26 3.66
CA LEU A 22 -25.92 -5.41 2.59
C LEU A 22 -26.29 -6.40 1.48
N LEU A 23 -27.47 -6.99 1.54
CA LEU A 23 -27.89 -8.00 0.57
C LEU A 23 -28.84 -7.43 -0.48
N LYS A 24 -28.46 -7.57 -1.74
CA LYS A 24 -29.35 -7.30 -2.87
C LYS A 24 -29.60 -8.58 -3.64
N ASN A 25 -30.84 -8.94 -3.81
CA ASN A 25 -31.25 -9.99 -4.74
C ASN A 25 -31.19 -9.38 -6.14
N LEU A 26 -30.26 -9.81 -6.97
CA LEU A 26 -30.08 -9.34 -8.33
C LEU A 26 -30.08 -10.55 -9.26
N ASN A 27 -30.62 -10.36 -10.48
CA ASN A 27 -30.37 -11.36 -11.50
C ASN A 27 -28.88 -11.38 -11.88
N LEU A 28 -28.42 -12.44 -12.55
CA LEU A 28 -27.04 -12.64 -12.90
C LEU A 28 -26.41 -11.41 -13.61
N ILE A 29 -27.11 -10.84 -14.58
CA ILE A 29 -26.63 -9.67 -15.35
C ILE A 29 -26.47 -8.46 -14.44
N GLN A 30 -27.46 -8.19 -13.59
CA GLN A 30 -27.40 -7.09 -12.63
C GLN A 30 -26.28 -7.29 -11.61
N ALA A 31 -26.04 -8.53 -11.15
CA ALA A 31 -24.95 -8.85 -10.24
C ALA A 31 -23.58 -8.62 -10.90
N ILE A 32 -23.42 -9.01 -12.16
CA ILE A 32 -22.19 -8.78 -12.94
C ILE A 32 -21.95 -7.27 -13.13
N ILE A 33 -22.95 -6.51 -13.58
CA ILE A 33 -22.84 -5.07 -13.77
C ILE A 33 -22.54 -4.38 -12.44
N PHE A 34 -23.26 -4.72 -11.39
CA PHE A 34 -23.03 -4.14 -10.07
C PHE A 34 -21.61 -4.43 -9.54
N SER A 35 -21.13 -5.65 -9.71
CA SER A 35 -19.79 -6.05 -9.26
C SER A 35 -18.66 -5.38 -10.06
N PHE A 36 -18.91 -5.05 -11.32
CA PHE A 36 -17.97 -4.31 -12.15
C PHE A 36 -17.72 -2.90 -11.61
N PHE A 37 -18.78 -2.21 -11.18
CA PHE A 37 -18.69 -0.86 -10.63
C PHE A 37 -18.39 -0.83 -9.12
N ASN A 38 -18.76 -1.89 -8.39
CA ASN A 38 -18.56 -2.00 -6.94
C ASN A 38 -17.57 -3.11 -6.60
N LYS A 39 -16.29 -2.88 -6.86
CA LYS A 39 -15.23 -3.84 -6.51
C LYS A 39 -15.20 -4.07 -5.00
N GLY A 40 -15.30 -5.27 -4.55
CA GLY A 40 -15.52 -5.69 -3.15
C GLY A 40 -16.85 -6.37 -2.95
N SER A 41 -17.63 -6.52 -4.03
CA SER A 41 -18.81 -7.38 -4.03
C SER A 41 -18.40 -8.84 -4.17
N ILE A 42 -19.17 -9.70 -3.53
CA ILE A 42 -19.05 -11.16 -3.65
C ILE A 42 -20.33 -11.67 -4.28
N ILE A 43 -20.22 -12.50 -5.29
CA ILE A 43 -21.36 -13.16 -5.90
C ILE A 43 -21.52 -14.53 -5.23
N TYR A 44 -22.72 -14.81 -4.76
CA TYR A 44 -23.09 -16.11 -4.24
C TYR A 44 -24.19 -16.73 -5.08
N SER A 45 -24.04 -18.00 -5.42
CA SER A 45 -25.11 -18.82 -6.00
C SER A 45 -24.99 -20.25 -5.56
N LYS A 46 -26.15 -20.88 -5.32
CA LYS A 46 -26.26 -22.29 -4.97
C LYS A 46 -26.22 -23.20 -6.21
N GLU A 47 -26.64 -22.70 -7.36
CA GLU A 47 -26.98 -23.53 -8.53
C GLU A 47 -26.12 -23.27 -9.79
N GLU A 48 -25.39 -22.14 -9.88
CA GLU A 48 -24.76 -21.69 -11.14
C GLU A 48 -23.22 -21.72 -11.13
N LYS A 49 -22.62 -22.86 -10.77
CA LYS A 49 -21.16 -23.02 -10.66
C LYS A 49 -20.37 -22.61 -11.92
N ILE A 50 -20.91 -22.90 -13.12
CA ILE A 50 -20.22 -22.61 -14.40
C ILE A 50 -20.12 -21.11 -14.62
N VAL A 51 -21.20 -20.38 -14.38
CA VAL A 51 -21.26 -18.93 -14.56
C VAL A 51 -20.42 -18.22 -13.52
N LEU A 52 -20.43 -18.69 -12.28
CA LEU A 52 -19.60 -18.18 -11.21
C LEU A 52 -18.10 -18.37 -11.50
N ASN A 53 -17.70 -19.51 -12.07
CA ASN A 53 -16.32 -19.72 -12.52
C ASN A 53 -15.92 -18.73 -13.63
N PHE A 54 -16.85 -18.42 -14.56
CA PHE A 54 -16.63 -17.37 -15.57
C PHE A 54 -16.44 -16.00 -14.92
N CYS A 55 -17.31 -15.62 -13.99
CA CYS A 55 -17.21 -14.37 -13.24
C CYS A 55 -15.86 -14.26 -12.52
N GLU A 56 -15.39 -15.33 -11.89
CA GLU A 56 -14.07 -15.33 -11.24
C GLU A 56 -12.93 -15.22 -12.23
N LYS A 57 -12.94 -16.02 -13.29
CA LYS A 57 -11.82 -16.08 -14.27
C LYS A 57 -11.71 -14.80 -15.11
N ILE A 58 -12.82 -14.28 -15.58
CA ILE A 58 -12.86 -13.15 -16.53
C ILE A 58 -13.03 -11.82 -15.79
N LEU A 59 -14.05 -11.70 -14.95
CA LEU A 59 -14.38 -10.46 -14.23
C LEU A 59 -13.61 -10.32 -12.93
N LYS A 60 -13.03 -11.44 -12.45
CA LYS A 60 -12.28 -11.50 -11.20
C LYS A 60 -13.09 -11.03 -9.99
N VAL A 61 -14.32 -11.24 -9.98
CA VAL A 61 -15.22 -11.09 -8.84
C VAL A 61 -15.17 -12.38 -8.06
N PRO A 62 -14.87 -12.36 -6.75
CA PRO A 62 -14.95 -13.55 -5.92
C PRO A 62 -16.38 -14.06 -5.86
N TYR A 63 -16.51 -15.37 -5.87
CA TYR A 63 -17.81 -16.02 -5.71
C TYR A 63 -17.74 -17.09 -4.63
N LEU A 64 -18.91 -17.44 -4.13
CA LEU A 64 -19.13 -18.56 -3.23
C LEU A 64 -20.22 -19.46 -3.79
N TYR A 65 -19.99 -20.75 -3.70
CA TYR A 65 -20.90 -21.78 -4.19
C TYR A 65 -21.17 -22.82 -3.10
N GLY A 66 -22.42 -23.22 -2.94
CA GLY A 66 -22.81 -24.23 -1.97
C GLY A 66 -23.64 -23.69 -0.80
N LYS A 67 -23.94 -24.56 0.15
CA LYS A 67 -24.76 -24.23 1.32
C LYS A 67 -23.93 -23.42 2.31
N ILE A 68 -24.37 -22.21 2.65
CA ILE A 68 -23.79 -21.40 3.71
C ILE A 68 -24.86 -21.31 4.81
N GLU A 69 -24.57 -21.86 5.96
CA GLU A 69 -25.52 -21.92 7.07
C GLU A 69 -25.37 -20.76 8.06
N SER A 70 -24.22 -20.08 8.03
CA SER A 70 -23.95 -18.94 8.88
C SER A 70 -23.02 -17.90 8.23
N ILE A 71 -23.00 -16.67 8.75
CA ILE A 71 -22.01 -15.65 8.37
C ILE A 71 -20.59 -16.12 8.65
N LEU A 72 -20.38 -16.86 9.75
CA LEU A 72 -19.08 -17.39 10.13
C LEU A 72 -18.57 -18.42 9.11
N ASP A 73 -19.45 -19.28 8.57
CA ASP A 73 -19.08 -20.21 7.51
C ASP A 73 -18.72 -19.49 6.22
N PHE A 74 -19.43 -18.40 5.90
CA PHE A 74 -19.10 -17.52 4.80
C PHE A 74 -17.72 -16.87 4.98
N GLU A 75 -17.45 -16.30 6.14
CA GLU A 75 -16.18 -15.65 6.46
C GLU A 75 -15.02 -16.66 6.45
N ASN A 76 -15.21 -17.84 7.04
CA ASN A 76 -14.22 -18.92 7.07
C ASN A 76 -13.95 -19.50 5.68
N HIS A 77 -14.98 -19.68 4.87
CA HIS A 77 -14.82 -20.18 3.49
C HIS A 77 -14.11 -19.17 2.62
N TYR A 78 -14.47 -17.90 2.75
CA TYR A 78 -13.85 -16.80 2.01
C TYR A 78 -12.39 -16.58 2.41
N ALA A 79 -12.07 -16.68 3.69
CA ALA A 79 -10.69 -16.60 4.19
C ALA A 79 -9.79 -17.70 3.62
N LYS A 80 -10.33 -18.90 3.38
CA LYS A 80 -9.61 -20.01 2.73
C LYS A 80 -9.38 -19.81 1.23
N VAL A 81 -10.22 -19.00 0.57
CA VAL A 81 -10.22 -18.86 -0.90
C VAL A 81 -9.29 -17.76 -1.40
N LYS A 82 -8.92 -16.77 -0.59
CA LYS A 82 -8.05 -15.66 -1.06
C LYS A 82 -7.10 -15.12 0.00
N ARG A 83 -5.81 -15.16 -0.34
CA ARG A 83 -4.80 -14.28 0.24
C ARG A 83 -5.03 -12.87 -0.33
N TYR A 84 -5.40 -11.95 0.54
CA TYR A 84 -5.69 -10.57 0.14
C TYR A 84 -4.41 -9.76 0.02
N GLU A 85 -4.25 -9.10 -1.12
CA GLU A 85 -3.13 -8.21 -1.38
C GLU A 85 -3.54 -6.76 -1.12
N ILE A 86 -2.77 -6.04 -0.32
CA ILE A 86 -2.91 -4.60 -0.15
C ILE A 86 -1.87 -3.94 -1.06
N PRO A 87 -2.29 -3.18 -2.08
CA PRO A 87 -1.35 -2.43 -2.90
C PRO A 87 -0.58 -1.41 -2.06
N VAL A 88 0.74 -1.43 -2.15
CA VAL A 88 1.62 -0.43 -1.53
C VAL A 88 2.27 0.35 -2.65
N LEU A 89 1.92 1.63 -2.77
CA LEU A 89 2.44 2.53 -3.80
C LEU A 89 3.66 3.26 -3.29
N MET A 90 4.64 3.46 -4.17
CA MET A 90 5.90 4.12 -3.84
C MET A 90 6.06 5.41 -4.65
N TYR A 91 6.21 6.51 -3.96
CA TYR A 91 6.50 7.85 -4.45
C TYR A 91 7.81 8.36 -3.82
N HIS A 92 8.31 9.50 -4.32
CA HIS A 92 9.45 10.23 -3.73
C HIS A 92 9.16 11.74 -3.73
N GLN A 93 9.41 12.44 -4.84
CA GLN A 93 9.23 13.89 -4.96
C GLN A 93 7.88 14.27 -5.58
N PHE A 94 7.39 15.45 -5.19
CA PHE A 94 6.23 16.10 -5.77
C PHE A 94 6.63 17.47 -6.32
N VAL A 95 6.27 17.76 -7.57
CA VAL A 95 6.69 19.00 -8.23
C VAL A 95 5.51 19.72 -8.86
N LYS A 96 5.56 21.05 -8.92
CA LYS A 96 4.55 21.84 -9.64
C LYS A 96 4.70 21.68 -11.13
N ASP A 97 5.94 21.76 -11.63
CA ASP A 97 6.30 21.55 -13.04
C ASP A 97 7.36 20.47 -13.17
N LYS A 98 7.34 19.71 -14.27
CA LYS A 98 8.31 18.64 -14.55
C LYS A 98 9.77 19.12 -14.59
N LYS A 99 10.01 20.37 -14.93
CA LYS A 99 11.35 21.00 -14.93
C LYS A 99 11.93 21.17 -13.51
N ASP A 100 11.07 21.17 -12.49
CA ASP A 100 11.49 21.37 -11.10
C ASP A 100 12.05 20.09 -10.47
N GLY A 101 11.79 18.93 -11.08
CA GLY A 101 12.24 17.63 -10.59
C GLY A 101 13.71 17.32 -10.82
N GLY A 102 14.23 16.33 -10.07
CA GLY A 102 15.61 15.89 -10.14
C GLY A 102 15.98 15.14 -11.43
N LYS A 103 17.29 14.96 -11.67
CA LYS A 103 17.85 14.23 -12.83
C LYS A 103 17.34 12.78 -12.90
N ILE A 104 17.17 12.13 -11.75
CA ILE A 104 16.74 10.73 -11.64
C ILE A 104 15.26 10.55 -12.02
N LYS A 105 14.50 11.64 -12.08
CA LYS A 105 13.07 11.67 -12.46
C LYS A 105 12.17 10.79 -11.59
N LEU A 106 12.45 10.68 -10.32
CA LEU A 106 11.62 10.04 -9.30
C LEU A 106 10.60 11.03 -8.73
N PHE A 107 9.75 11.58 -9.59
CA PHE A 107 8.77 12.57 -9.18
C PHE A 107 7.43 12.42 -9.91
N VAL A 108 6.39 12.93 -9.29
CA VAL A 108 5.06 13.16 -9.87
C VAL A 108 4.70 14.64 -9.79
N THR A 109 3.91 15.13 -10.76
CA THR A 109 3.43 16.51 -10.66
C THR A 109 2.24 16.60 -9.72
N GLU A 110 2.08 17.75 -9.04
CA GLU A 110 0.93 18.06 -8.17
C GLU A 110 -0.41 17.68 -8.85
N LYS A 111 -0.61 18.12 -10.10
CA LYS A 111 -1.82 17.81 -10.88
C LYS A 111 -2.02 16.30 -11.09
N THR A 112 -0.93 15.57 -11.36
CA THR A 112 -0.99 14.11 -11.55
C THR A 112 -1.35 13.42 -10.25
N PHE A 113 -0.71 13.81 -9.15
CA PHE A 113 -0.98 13.22 -7.84
C PHE A 113 -2.41 13.53 -7.39
N GLU A 114 -2.88 14.77 -7.53
CA GLU A 114 -4.27 15.11 -7.22
C GLU A 114 -5.28 14.27 -8.01
N LEU A 115 -5.02 14.04 -9.30
CA LEU A 115 -5.86 13.16 -10.11
C LEU A 115 -5.84 11.71 -9.59
N GLN A 116 -4.68 11.21 -9.17
CA GLN A 116 -4.55 9.88 -8.58
C GLN A 116 -5.36 9.75 -7.28
N LEU A 117 -5.34 10.76 -6.40
CA LEU A 117 -6.16 10.77 -5.19
C LEU A 117 -7.67 10.78 -5.52
N LYS A 118 -8.10 11.58 -6.51
CA LYS A 118 -9.49 11.58 -7.00
C LYS A 118 -9.92 10.20 -7.49
N ILE A 119 -9.06 9.50 -8.23
CA ILE A 119 -9.31 8.13 -8.72
C ILE A 119 -9.45 7.15 -7.55
N LEU A 120 -8.54 7.21 -6.58
CA LEU A 120 -8.60 6.33 -5.41
C LEU A 120 -9.91 6.54 -4.64
N LYS A 121 -10.31 7.81 -4.42
CA LYS A 121 -11.58 8.18 -3.77
C LYS A 121 -12.80 7.68 -4.57
N PHE A 122 -12.81 7.92 -5.88
CA PHE A 122 -13.88 7.46 -6.77
C PHE A 122 -14.03 5.92 -6.76
N LEU A 123 -12.92 5.20 -6.67
CA LEU A 123 -12.90 3.74 -6.60
C LEU A 123 -13.13 3.19 -5.18
N ASN A 124 -13.43 4.05 -4.21
CA ASN A 124 -13.63 3.69 -2.80
C ASN A 124 -12.42 2.97 -2.17
N TYR A 125 -11.20 3.41 -2.51
CA TYR A 125 -10.02 3.01 -1.75
C TYR A 125 -9.95 3.80 -0.44
N GLU A 126 -9.67 3.09 0.64
CA GLU A 126 -9.32 3.64 1.95
C GLU A 126 -7.79 3.59 2.10
N THR A 127 -7.18 4.76 2.24
CA THR A 127 -5.74 4.83 2.52
C THR A 127 -5.49 4.54 3.99
N ILE A 128 -4.58 3.62 4.27
CA ILE A 128 -4.18 3.22 5.62
C ILE A 128 -2.68 3.33 5.80
N THR A 129 -2.24 3.34 7.04
CA THR A 129 -0.84 3.31 7.46
C THR A 129 -0.43 1.89 7.91
N PHE A 130 0.87 1.65 8.15
CA PHE A 130 1.33 0.39 8.73
C PHE A 130 0.96 0.27 10.21
N GLU A 131 0.89 1.39 10.91
CA GLU A 131 0.43 1.42 12.30
C GLU A 131 -1.03 0.96 12.39
N GLU A 132 -1.91 1.52 11.56
CA GLU A 132 -3.30 1.09 11.48
C GLU A 132 -3.47 -0.35 11.02
N LEU A 133 -2.55 -0.84 10.20
CA LEU A 133 -2.56 -2.22 9.72
C LEU A 133 -2.43 -3.23 10.85
N LYS A 134 -1.75 -2.88 11.98
CA LYS A 134 -1.64 -3.74 13.17
C LYS A 134 -2.99 -3.98 13.81
N ASP A 135 -3.86 -2.98 13.81
CA ASP A 135 -5.16 -3.01 14.47
C ASP A 135 -6.29 -3.50 13.56
N ILE A 136 -6.02 -3.59 12.25
CA ILE A 136 -7.00 -4.10 11.30
C ILE A 136 -7.09 -5.62 11.42
N GLU A 137 -8.20 -6.10 11.99
CA GLU A 137 -8.51 -7.52 11.98
C GLU A 137 -8.49 -8.08 10.55
N LEU A 138 -7.85 -9.23 10.36
CA LEU A 138 -7.75 -9.90 9.05
C LEU A 138 -9.11 -10.04 8.35
N GLN A 139 -10.17 -10.26 9.11
CA GLN A 139 -11.55 -10.38 8.63
C GLN A 139 -12.05 -9.08 7.99
N ASN A 140 -11.72 -7.91 8.55
CA ASN A 140 -12.12 -6.61 8.01
C ASN A 140 -11.41 -6.25 6.70
N ARG A 141 -10.25 -6.84 6.43
CA ARG A 141 -9.51 -6.63 5.17
C ARG A 141 -10.25 -7.11 3.93
N PHE A 142 -11.17 -8.05 4.07
CA PHE A 142 -11.90 -8.61 2.93
C PHE A 142 -12.98 -7.68 2.38
N PHE A 143 -13.42 -6.72 3.18
CA PHE A 143 -14.60 -5.91 2.88
C PHE A 143 -14.27 -4.48 2.46
N LYS A 144 -13.05 -4.03 2.73
CA LYS A 144 -12.58 -2.69 2.36
C LYS A 144 -11.43 -2.77 1.35
N LYS A 145 -11.38 -1.83 0.43
CA LYS A 145 -10.27 -1.69 -0.50
C LYS A 145 -9.19 -0.84 0.14
N TYR A 146 -8.31 -1.47 0.88
CA TYR A 146 -7.17 -0.78 1.45
C TYR A 146 -6.06 -0.58 0.44
N ILE A 147 -5.35 0.54 0.58
CA ILE A 147 -4.15 0.88 -0.15
C ILE A 147 -3.22 1.67 0.77
N ILE A 148 -1.92 1.47 0.65
CA ILE A 148 -0.92 2.24 1.38
C ILE A 148 -0.18 3.13 0.39
N LEU A 149 -0.17 4.44 0.66
CA LEU A 149 0.65 5.41 -0.08
C LEU A 149 1.95 5.59 0.69
N THR A 150 3.09 5.23 0.08
CA THR A 150 4.40 5.43 0.71
C THR A 150 5.22 6.45 -0.07
N VAL A 151 6.02 7.22 0.63
CA VAL A 151 6.87 8.27 0.08
C VAL A 151 8.26 8.16 0.69
N ASP A 152 9.28 8.03 -0.12
CA ASP A 152 10.65 7.88 0.35
C ASP A 152 11.37 9.23 0.47
N ASP A 153 12.46 9.23 1.22
CA ASP A 153 13.45 10.28 1.38
C ASP A 153 13.07 11.46 2.30
N GLY A 154 11.78 11.78 2.45
CA GLY A 154 11.35 12.90 3.30
C GLY A 154 11.65 14.28 2.72
N TYR A 155 11.56 14.46 1.39
CA TYR A 155 11.79 15.76 0.73
C TYR A 155 10.82 16.84 1.22
N LYS A 156 11.28 18.09 1.21
CA LYS A 156 10.49 19.26 1.60
C LYS A 156 9.20 19.43 0.81
N ASP A 157 9.20 19.02 -0.45
CA ASP A 157 8.00 19.03 -1.30
C ASP A 157 6.89 18.08 -0.78
N ASN A 158 7.23 17.12 0.08
CA ASN A 158 6.24 16.29 0.75
C ASN A 158 5.39 17.12 1.74
N TYR A 159 5.97 18.11 2.39
CA TYR A 159 5.23 19.06 3.20
C TYR A 159 4.50 20.11 2.33
N GLU A 160 5.17 20.67 1.32
CA GLU A 160 4.66 21.79 0.55
C GLU A 160 3.56 21.42 -0.45
N ILE A 161 3.57 20.17 -1.00
CA ILE A 161 2.68 19.74 -2.07
C ILE A 161 1.84 18.51 -1.67
N LEU A 162 2.47 17.43 -1.18
CA LEU A 162 1.76 16.23 -0.81
C LEU A 162 0.79 16.48 0.36
N PHE A 163 1.26 17.07 1.44
CA PHE A 163 0.47 17.24 2.66
C PHE A 163 -0.82 18.06 2.49
N PRO A 164 -0.83 19.22 1.79
CA PRO A 164 -2.07 19.93 1.48
C PRO A 164 -3.08 19.08 0.72
N LEU A 165 -2.62 18.21 -0.20
CA LEU A 165 -3.49 17.32 -0.96
C LEU A 165 -4.03 16.17 -0.08
N LEU A 166 -3.21 15.63 0.82
CA LEU A 166 -3.69 14.64 1.80
C LEU A 166 -4.80 15.24 2.69
N LYS A 167 -4.62 16.47 3.19
CA LYS A 167 -5.66 17.19 3.95
C LYS A 167 -6.92 17.38 3.13
N LYS A 168 -6.81 17.85 1.88
CA LYS A 168 -7.94 18.11 0.98
C LYS A 168 -8.79 16.87 0.70
N TYR A 169 -8.18 15.70 0.57
CA TYR A 169 -8.87 14.45 0.24
C TYR A 169 -9.13 13.56 1.46
N SER A 170 -8.67 13.95 2.65
CA SER A 170 -8.70 13.15 3.88
C SER A 170 -8.09 11.77 3.66
N MET A 171 -6.91 11.75 3.04
CA MET A 171 -6.15 10.53 2.74
C MET A 171 -4.87 10.47 3.57
N LYS A 172 -4.38 9.27 3.82
CA LYS A 172 -3.19 9.00 4.63
C LYS A 172 -2.02 8.57 3.77
N ALA A 173 -0.81 8.84 4.25
CA ALA A 173 0.44 8.37 3.66
C ALA A 173 1.45 7.97 4.74
N VAL A 174 2.46 7.20 4.33
CA VAL A 174 3.62 6.84 5.14
C VAL A 174 4.85 7.45 4.50
N ILE A 175 5.64 8.23 5.24
CA ILE A 175 6.84 8.89 4.72
C ILE A 175 8.05 8.32 5.44
N PHE A 176 9.06 7.89 4.67
CA PHE A 176 10.31 7.34 5.18
C PHE A 176 11.38 8.43 5.21
N LEU A 177 11.93 8.67 6.39
CA LEU A 177 12.86 9.77 6.64
C LEU A 177 14.32 9.30 6.58
N VAL A 178 15.15 10.08 5.91
CA VAL A 178 16.62 10.01 6.03
C VAL A 178 17.01 10.98 7.14
N SER A 179 17.34 10.47 8.33
CA SER A 179 17.42 11.28 9.55
C SER A 179 18.71 12.08 9.75
N GLY A 180 19.80 11.68 9.11
CA GLY A 180 21.13 12.27 9.29
C GLY A 180 21.52 13.35 8.27
N LEU A 181 20.64 13.68 7.32
CA LEU A 181 20.93 14.62 6.24
C LEU A 181 19.85 15.69 6.12
N ASN A 182 20.22 16.86 5.52
CA ASN A 182 19.32 17.99 5.30
C ASN A 182 18.93 18.15 3.83
N TYR A 183 19.57 17.41 2.94
CA TYR A 183 19.32 17.43 1.49
C TYR A 183 19.77 16.10 0.86
N ASN A 184 19.44 15.88 -0.39
CA ASN A 184 19.65 14.65 -1.18
C ASN A 184 21.13 14.35 -1.51
N LYS A 185 22.01 14.36 -0.54
CA LYS A 185 23.47 14.14 -0.73
C LYS A 185 23.78 12.83 -1.47
N TRP A 186 23.00 11.78 -1.25
CA TRP A 186 23.17 10.45 -1.85
C TRP A 186 22.91 10.39 -3.37
N THR A 187 22.31 11.43 -3.97
CA THR A 187 22.06 11.51 -5.42
C THR A 187 23.00 12.46 -6.14
N MET A 188 23.91 13.11 -5.40
CA MET A 188 24.79 14.14 -5.92
C MET A 188 26.17 13.56 -6.26
N GLU A 189 26.65 13.87 -7.47
CA GLU A 189 28.03 13.55 -7.91
C GLU A 189 29.01 14.68 -7.58
N SER A 190 28.50 15.89 -7.40
CA SER A 190 29.29 17.08 -7.03
C SER A 190 28.47 18.07 -6.19
N ASP A 191 29.15 18.91 -5.41
CA ASP A 191 28.51 19.94 -4.57
C ASP A 191 27.82 21.06 -5.36
N ASN A 192 28.07 21.15 -6.68
CA ASN A 192 27.46 22.14 -7.56
C ASN A 192 26.09 21.70 -8.11
N GLU A 193 25.63 20.51 -7.78
CA GLU A 193 24.33 20.04 -8.24
C GLU A 193 23.19 20.67 -7.42
N LYS A 194 21.99 20.69 -8.05
CA LYS A 194 20.78 21.19 -7.39
C LYS A 194 20.49 20.35 -6.13
N LYS A 195 20.47 21.03 -4.98
CA LYS A 195 20.09 20.44 -3.70
C LYS A 195 18.57 20.39 -3.58
N PHE A 196 18.04 19.24 -3.22
CA PHE A 196 16.65 19.06 -2.81
C PHE A 196 16.66 18.88 -1.29
N TYR A 197 16.16 19.88 -0.57
CA TYR A 197 16.13 19.87 0.88
C TYR A 197 15.11 18.86 1.42
N LEU A 198 15.38 18.34 2.60
CA LEU A 198 14.46 17.49 3.36
C LEU A 198 13.61 18.37 4.29
N MET A 199 12.53 17.79 4.80
CA MET A 199 11.63 18.47 5.73
C MET A 199 12.33 18.83 7.04
N SER A 200 11.95 19.97 7.63
CA SER A 200 12.38 20.35 8.98
C SER A 200 11.62 19.54 10.04
N THR A 201 12.12 19.57 11.27
CA THR A 201 11.45 18.93 12.40
C THR A 201 10.04 19.49 12.64
N GLU A 202 9.86 20.80 12.49
CA GLU A 202 8.57 21.48 12.66
C GLU A 202 7.56 21.00 11.61
N GLU A 203 7.98 20.89 10.35
CA GLU A 203 7.16 20.39 9.24
C GLU A 203 6.75 18.92 9.47
N ILE A 204 7.67 18.09 9.92
CA ILE A 204 7.44 16.68 10.26
C ILE A 204 6.42 16.56 11.41
N LEU A 205 6.59 17.33 12.49
CA LEU A 205 5.69 17.31 13.64
C LEU A 205 4.29 17.81 13.28
N GLU A 206 4.16 18.86 12.46
CA GLU A 206 2.85 19.30 11.97
C GLU A 206 2.12 18.20 11.19
N MET A 207 2.85 17.51 10.30
CA MET A 207 2.27 16.40 9.53
C MET A 207 1.87 15.23 10.42
N GLN A 208 2.69 14.85 11.40
CA GLN A 208 2.37 13.80 12.37
C GLN A 208 1.11 14.14 13.18
N ASN A 209 1.05 15.37 13.72
CA ASN A 209 -0.07 15.83 14.56
C ASN A 209 -1.40 15.91 13.79
N SER A 210 -1.37 15.96 12.48
CA SER A 210 -2.58 15.92 11.64
C SER A 210 -3.29 14.55 11.68
N GLY A 211 -2.60 13.48 12.07
CA GLY A 211 -3.10 12.10 12.03
C GLY A 211 -3.21 11.52 10.61
N LEU A 212 -2.72 12.25 9.58
CA LEU A 212 -2.75 11.80 8.19
C LEU A 212 -1.44 11.17 7.73
N VAL A 213 -0.35 11.36 8.48
CA VAL A 213 0.97 10.89 8.09
C VAL A 213 1.59 10.04 9.20
N GLU A 214 1.97 8.81 8.85
CA GLU A 214 2.89 7.99 9.62
C GLU A 214 4.31 8.21 9.09
N PHE A 215 5.29 8.27 9.98
CA PHE A 215 6.69 8.29 9.60
C PHE A 215 7.37 6.95 9.87
N GLY A 216 8.31 6.59 8.99
CA GLY A 216 9.13 5.39 9.10
C GLY A 216 10.62 5.71 8.86
N GLY A 217 11.50 4.74 9.12
CA GLY A 217 12.94 4.87 8.94
C GLY A 217 13.40 4.62 7.51
N HIS A 218 14.48 5.33 7.10
CA HIS A 218 15.11 5.16 5.78
C HIS A 218 16.64 5.25 5.85
N THR A 219 17.22 4.83 6.95
CA THR A 219 18.61 4.95 7.35
C THR A 219 19.08 6.39 7.63
N LEU A 220 20.19 6.48 8.30
CA LEU A 220 20.79 7.76 8.69
C LEU A 220 21.26 8.57 7.46
N THR A 221 21.88 7.90 6.48
CA THR A 221 22.52 8.56 5.32
C THR A 221 22.04 8.06 3.96
N HIS A 222 20.93 7.34 3.90
CA HIS A 222 20.42 6.67 2.71
C HIS A 222 21.40 5.58 2.19
N LEU A 223 21.89 4.74 3.11
CA LEU A 223 22.94 3.74 2.88
C LEU A 223 22.50 2.66 1.86
N ASP A 224 23.41 2.34 0.93
CA ASP A 224 23.23 1.18 0.03
C ASP A 224 23.69 -0.12 0.73
N PHE A 225 22.75 -0.92 1.19
CA PHE A 225 23.01 -2.20 1.89
C PHE A 225 23.74 -3.25 1.05
N ASN A 226 23.78 -3.13 -0.27
CA ASN A 226 24.58 -4.03 -1.09
C ASN A 226 26.07 -3.76 -0.96
N LYS A 227 26.46 -2.53 -0.58
CA LYS A 227 27.84 -2.06 -0.48
C LYS A 227 28.32 -1.98 0.96
N ALA A 228 27.41 -2.02 1.93
CA ALA A 228 27.73 -1.82 3.33
C ALA A 228 28.17 -3.12 4.01
N GLU A 229 29.08 -2.98 4.96
CA GLU A 229 29.40 -4.00 5.95
C GLU A 229 28.31 -4.05 7.02
N LYS A 230 28.24 -5.17 7.74
CA LYS A 230 27.17 -5.45 8.70
C LYS A 230 27.10 -4.41 9.82
N GLU A 231 28.24 -4.08 10.40
CA GLU A 231 28.37 -3.15 11.54
C GLU A 231 27.90 -1.74 11.15
N ILE A 232 28.20 -1.33 9.91
CA ILE A 232 27.75 -0.04 9.37
C ILE A 232 26.24 -0.09 9.13
N ALA A 233 25.74 -1.18 8.55
CA ALA A 233 24.30 -1.37 8.31
C ALA A 233 23.50 -1.35 9.62
N GLU A 234 23.97 -2.04 10.65
CA GLU A 234 23.35 -2.06 11.98
C GLU A 234 23.29 -0.66 12.60
N ARG A 235 24.41 0.07 12.55
CA ARG A 235 24.49 1.44 13.07
C ARG A 235 23.51 2.36 12.33
N GLU A 236 23.50 2.35 11.01
CA GLU A 236 22.64 3.18 10.16
C GLU A 236 21.14 2.95 10.44
N ILE A 237 20.74 1.69 10.67
CA ILE A 237 19.35 1.35 11.00
C ILE A 237 18.99 1.82 12.40
N ARG A 238 19.88 1.60 13.39
CA ARG A 238 19.61 1.86 14.79
C ARG A 238 19.64 3.34 15.13
N GLU A 239 20.68 4.06 14.69
CA GLU A 239 20.79 5.50 14.92
C GLU A 239 19.68 6.28 14.21
N ASP A 240 19.33 5.91 12.97
CA ASP A 240 18.17 6.47 12.26
C ASP A 240 16.88 6.33 13.08
N LYS A 241 16.66 5.13 13.61
CA LYS A 241 15.47 4.85 14.43
C LYS A 241 15.45 5.69 15.69
N GLU A 242 16.55 5.71 16.44
CA GLU A 242 16.69 6.46 17.69
C GLU A 242 16.44 7.96 17.47
N ILE A 243 17.10 8.56 16.50
CA ILE A 243 16.96 9.99 16.16
C ILE A 243 15.53 10.32 15.72
N THR A 244 14.94 9.46 14.90
CA THR A 244 13.60 9.71 14.39
C THR A 244 12.55 9.51 15.47
N GLU A 245 12.65 8.49 16.32
CA GLU A 245 11.74 8.26 17.45
C GLU A 245 11.84 9.38 18.50
N GLU A 246 13.04 9.89 18.80
CA GLU A 246 13.23 11.04 19.67
C GLU A 246 12.57 12.29 19.09
N ARG A 247 12.81 12.58 17.79
CA ARG A 247 12.21 13.72 17.08
C ARG A 247 10.69 13.70 17.11
N LEU A 248 10.08 12.52 16.90
CA LEU A 248 8.65 12.33 16.85
C LEU A 248 7.99 12.11 18.20
N ASN A 249 8.77 11.83 19.24
CA ASN A 249 8.30 11.29 20.52
C ASN A 249 7.35 10.09 20.34
N LYS A 250 7.69 9.21 19.40
CA LYS A 250 6.85 8.08 18.98
C LYS A 250 7.68 6.94 18.44
N LYS A 251 7.25 5.69 18.70
CA LYS A 251 7.89 4.49 18.14
C LYS A 251 7.60 4.35 16.65
N LEU A 252 8.64 3.96 15.90
CA LEU A 252 8.52 3.65 14.48
C LEU A 252 8.07 2.21 14.26
N THR A 253 7.10 2.05 13.37
CA THR A 253 6.48 0.76 13.02
C THR A 253 7.13 0.14 11.78
N VAL A 254 7.56 0.96 10.82
CA VAL A 254 7.95 0.51 9.47
C VAL A 254 9.26 1.12 9.01
N PHE A 255 10.02 0.33 8.23
CA PHE A 255 11.29 0.71 7.63
C PHE A 255 11.25 0.56 6.10
N ALA A 256 11.91 1.43 5.34
CA ALA A 256 12.13 1.26 3.90
C ALA A 256 13.61 1.08 3.59
N TYR A 257 13.92 0.05 2.80
CA TYR A 257 15.31 -0.18 2.36
C TYR A 257 15.68 0.80 1.25
N PRO A 258 16.74 1.65 1.42
CA PRO A 258 17.24 2.49 0.34
C PRO A 258 17.54 1.68 -0.92
N TYR A 259 17.15 2.19 -2.08
CA TYR A 259 17.24 1.51 -3.38
C TYR A 259 16.48 0.18 -3.47
N GLY A 260 15.77 -0.24 -2.41
CA GLY A 260 15.19 -1.58 -2.26
C GLY A 260 16.25 -2.68 -2.06
N HIS A 261 17.48 -2.32 -1.76
CA HIS A 261 18.58 -3.25 -1.56
C HIS A 261 18.54 -3.84 -0.15
N ARG A 262 18.48 -5.15 -0.05
CA ARG A 262 18.47 -5.90 1.22
C ARG A 262 19.02 -7.30 1.04
N LYS A 263 19.65 -7.79 2.10
CA LYS A 263 20.08 -9.17 2.28
C LYS A 263 19.27 -9.79 3.42
N GLU A 264 19.27 -11.09 3.59
CA GLU A 264 18.61 -11.75 4.72
C GLU A 264 19.16 -11.25 6.07
N GLU A 265 20.44 -10.94 6.12
CA GLU A 265 21.07 -10.34 7.28
C GLU A 265 20.50 -8.94 7.59
N THR A 266 20.34 -8.08 6.57
CA THR A 266 19.74 -6.74 6.73
C THR A 266 18.31 -6.83 7.26
N LYS A 267 17.52 -7.79 6.79
CA LYS A 267 16.16 -8.02 7.32
C LYS A 267 16.16 -8.38 8.81
N LYS A 268 17.14 -9.18 9.24
CA LYS A 268 17.31 -9.51 10.66
C LYS A 268 17.66 -8.26 11.49
N LEU A 269 18.58 -7.42 11.01
CA LEU A 269 18.95 -6.18 11.69
C LEU A 269 17.74 -5.24 11.86
N VAL A 270 16.92 -5.07 10.81
CA VAL A 270 15.68 -4.26 10.87
C VAL A 270 14.70 -4.83 11.90
N LYS A 271 14.54 -6.16 11.95
CA LYS A 271 13.70 -6.82 12.94
C LYS A 271 14.24 -6.65 14.36
N GLU A 272 15.53 -6.84 14.56
CA GLU A 272 16.23 -6.68 15.84
C GLU A 272 16.20 -5.24 16.35
N ALA A 273 16.19 -4.25 15.44
CA ALA A 273 15.95 -2.85 15.77
C ALA A 273 14.50 -2.56 16.22
N GLY A 274 13.58 -3.53 16.12
CA GLY A 274 12.21 -3.43 16.63
C GLY A 274 11.23 -2.76 15.68
N TYR A 275 11.43 -2.87 14.38
CA TYR A 275 10.40 -2.56 13.39
C TYR A 275 9.46 -3.75 13.22
N ASP A 276 8.17 -3.50 12.98
CA ASP A 276 7.16 -4.54 12.73
C ASP A 276 7.07 -4.91 11.24
N PHE A 277 7.40 -3.95 10.37
CA PHE A 277 7.35 -4.09 8.91
C PHE A 277 8.58 -3.50 8.24
N ALA A 278 8.93 -4.06 7.07
CA ALA A 278 9.85 -3.38 6.18
C ALA A 278 9.43 -3.51 4.72
N VAL A 279 9.65 -2.43 3.96
CA VAL A 279 9.24 -2.33 2.56
C VAL A 279 10.46 -2.23 1.65
N SER A 280 10.36 -2.91 0.51
CA SER A 280 11.34 -2.81 -0.58
C SER A 280 10.72 -2.13 -1.80
N THR A 281 11.34 -2.28 -2.95
CA THR A 281 10.81 -1.82 -4.24
C THR A 281 9.93 -2.90 -4.89
N ASP A 282 9.76 -2.87 -6.21
CA ASP A 282 8.98 -3.86 -6.96
C ASP A 282 9.65 -5.24 -7.03
N THR A 283 10.82 -5.41 -6.43
CA THR A 283 11.54 -6.68 -6.26
C THR A 283 11.23 -7.40 -4.95
N GLY A 284 10.38 -6.86 -4.08
CA GLY A 284 9.98 -7.43 -2.81
C GLY A 284 9.33 -8.81 -2.91
N ALA A 285 8.92 -9.37 -1.77
CA ALA A 285 8.31 -10.67 -1.65
C ALA A 285 7.03 -10.84 -2.51
N GLY A 286 6.47 -12.01 -2.52
CA GLY A 286 5.37 -12.38 -3.39
C GLY A 286 4.08 -11.63 -3.10
N ILE A 287 3.41 -11.99 -2.03
CA ILE A 287 2.19 -11.40 -1.52
C ILE A 287 2.52 -10.62 -0.26
N PHE A 288 1.74 -9.61 0.07
CA PHE A 288 1.95 -8.73 1.22
C PHE A 288 2.30 -9.48 2.52
N THR A 289 1.66 -10.62 2.76
CA THR A 289 1.84 -11.45 3.95
C THR A 289 2.92 -12.52 3.85
N ASP A 290 3.60 -12.65 2.71
CA ASP A 290 4.62 -13.71 2.54
C ASP A 290 5.89 -13.40 3.35
N ASP A 291 6.26 -12.12 3.44
CA ASP A 291 7.37 -11.65 4.27
C ASP A 291 7.13 -10.20 4.69
N LEU A 292 6.84 -9.97 5.97
CA LEU A 292 6.58 -8.64 6.52
C LEU A 292 7.82 -7.74 6.57
N TYR A 293 9.00 -8.31 6.37
CA TYR A 293 10.27 -7.58 6.28
C TYR A 293 10.79 -7.43 4.83
N ASP A 294 9.96 -7.77 3.84
CA ASP A 294 10.26 -7.62 2.42
C ASP A 294 9.01 -7.26 1.61
N ILE A 295 8.17 -6.40 2.13
CA ILE A 295 6.92 -6.01 1.50
C ILE A 295 7.19 -5.30 0.17
N ARG A 296 6.59 -5.81 -0.90
CA ARG A 296 6.70 -5.25 -2.25
C ARG A 296 5.94 -3.94 -2.37
N ARG A 297 6.57 -2.97 -3.03
CA ARG A 297 5.92 -1.72 -3.41
C ARG A 297 5.85 -1.56 -4.93
N THR A 298 4.94 -0.75 -5.39
CA THR A 298 4.77 -0.42 -6.80
C THR A 298 5.15 1.04 -7.05
N ALA A 299 6.23 1.26 -7.79
CA ALA A 299 6.67 2.61 -8.15
C ALA A 299 5.66 3.33 -9.06
N ILE A 300 5.36 4.59 -8.72
CA ILE A 300 4.35 5.41 -9.42
C ILE A 300 4.98 6.50 -10.29
N ASP A 301 6.27 6.77 -10.13
CA ASP A 301 6.99 7.71 -10.99
C ASP A 301 6.81 7.36 -12.47
N LYS A 302 6.65 8.35 -13.31
CA LYS A 302 6.45 8.18 -14.77
C LYS A 302 5.26 7.29 -15.16
N THR A 303 4.27 7.14 -14.28
CA THR A 303 3.12 6.27 -14.53
C THR A 303 2.04 7.01 -15.32
N SER A 304 1.63 6.45 -16.45
CA SER A 304 0.45 6.93 -17.17
C SER A 304 -0.84 6.66 -16.40
N LEU A 305 -1.92 7.36 -16.73
CA LEU A 305 -3.21 7.17 -16.07
C LEU A 305 -3.72 5.72 -16.19
N LEU A 306 -3.59 5.12 -17.37
CA LEU A 306 -3.98 3.72 -17.60
C LEU A 306 -3.13 2.76 -16.78
N ASP A 307 -1.82 3.02 -16.70
CA ASP A 307 -0.93 2.23 -15.86
C ASP A 307 -1.25 2.39 -14.37
N PHE A 308 -1.69 3.56 -13.93
CA PHE A 308 -2.11 3.79 -12.55
C PHE A 308 -3.28 2.88 -12.17
N PHE A 309 -4.33 2.80 -13.00
CA PHE A 309 -5.46 1.88 -12.77
C PHE A 309 -5.00 0.42 -12.63
N ARG A 310 -4.01 0.01 -13.44
CA ARG A 310 -3.43 -1.33 -13.36
C ARG A 310 -2.64 -1.52 -12.07
N LYS A 311 -1.81 -0.54 -11.71
CA LYS A 311 -0.89 -0.59 -10.57
C LYS A 311 -1.58 -0.60 -9.21
N ILE A 312 -2.71 0.07 -9.06
CA ILE A 312 -3.53 0.05 -7.83
C ILE A 312 -4.31 -1.26 -7.65
N SER A 313 -4.31 -2.14 -8.64
CA SER A 313 -4.99 -3.43 -8.52
C SER A 313 -4.16 -4.41 -7.66
N PRO A 314 -4.76 -5.08 -6.66
CA PRO A 314 -4.09 -6.14 -5.91
C PRO A 314 -3.45 -7.23 -6.78
N ARG A 315 -3.97 -7.44 -7.99
CA ARG A 315 -3.41 -8.40 -8.96
C ARG A 315 -2.13 -7.98 -9.61
N TYR A 316 -1.89 -6.69 -9.72
CA TYR A 316 -0.64 -6.21 -10.30
C TYR A 316 0.55 -6.64 -9.45
N ALA A 317 0.43 -6.53 -8.13
CA ALA A 317 1.43 -7.03 -7.20
C ALA A 317 1.66 -8.54 -7.37
N GLN A 318 0.58 -9.33 -7.43
CA GLN A 318 0.66 -10.78 -7.68
C GLN A 318 1.29 -11.12 -9.05
N TYR A 319 0.94 -10.38 -10.10
CA TYR A 319 1.55 -10.54 -11.42
C TYR A 319 3.05 -10.26 -11.38
N LYS A 320 3.45 -9.16 -10.75
CA LYS A 320 4.86 -8.81 -10.56
C LYS A 320 5.60 -9.87 -9.75
N ALA A 321 5.03 -10.34 -8.64
CA ALA A 321 5.60 -11.40 -7.84
C ALA A 321 5.93 -12.65 -8.66
N LYS A 322 4.98 -13.13 -9.46
CA LYS A 322 5.19 -14.29 -10.34
C LYS A 322 6.30 -14.03 -11.38
N LYS A 323 6.31 -12.84 -11.98
CA LYS A 323 7.31 -12.47 -12.99
C LYS A 323 8.74 -12.45 -12.42
N TYR A 324 8.91 -11.96 -11.19
CA TYR A 324 10.23 -11.92 -10.55
C TYR A 324 10.66 -13.28 -9.99
N LYS A 325 9.74 -14.11 -9.52
CA LYS A 325 10.04 -15.48 -9.10
C LYS A 325 10.63 -16.29 -10.26
N ASN A 326 10.08 -16.15 -11.46
CA ASN A 326 10.57 -16.83 -12.67
C ASN A 326 11.91 -16.26 -13.21
N LYS A 327 12.39 -15.12 -12.70
CA LYS A 327 13.70 -14.56 -13.08
C LYS A 327 14.82 -14.91 -12.10
N ARG A 328 14.47 -15.43 -10.91
CA ARG A 328 15.43 -15.86 -9.87
C ARG A 328 15.67 -17.38 -9.86
N GLY A 329 14.92 -18.16 -10.61
CA GLY A 329 15.14 -19.56 -10.94
C GLY A 329 15.73 -19.68 -12.33
#